data_00a5d20e4d7af79742074ada18ff5627
#
_entry.id   00a5d20e4d7af79742074ada18ff5627
#
_cell.length_a   1.000
_cell.length_b   1.000
_cell.length_c   1.000
_cell.angle_alpha   90.00
_cell.angle_beta   90.00
_cell.angle_gamma   90.00
#
_symmetry.space_group_name_H-M   'P 1'
#
loop_
_entity.id
_entity.type
_entity.pdbx_description
1 polymer ?
#
loop_
_entity_poly.entity_id
_entity_poly.type
_entity_poly.pdbx_seq_one_letter_code
_entity_poly.pdbx_strand_id
1 'polypeptide(L)'
;MDTDKNRLKPAFDFSSGESSVLLYQGQAEMRIEGNIYAGDGKIRLDLLPRANIHLYGYFSGVSLKDAMETSIGQKEISSFSINGHQIEGFMISSGPNAAAQQYNIKWCPKSEPVTVVGDDSTQMTRVVFHLFNFVDLFGTRRSTEQNGTAMHAIEHVDLACDGWKVELKSLLSTREDIKKLEQEGGYRLTHIGEIQKADQTSFTRKDADDCLYGLRFFLSFAKGGWCEPICAVGFDTSGNRVWESWSSPKDSWQNPLTWFDPHNSSQISSLFPGFMKRWADDDWREALREVIYWYLNANFSSRGIDAGIILTQAAIERLSYEYSVKEKKLLTSKGFKDLLASDKFRLLFSSLRIPLDIPPETPNLQTLAPADQMNWLDAPHALTEIRNSLVHPEHKRRGQFGNVYYEAWNLGLWYLEMGILAICGYSGTYGNRLRQRWVGQTEDVPWKE
;
A
#
# COMPACT_ATOMS: atom_id res chain seq x y z
N MET A 1 19.18 11.70 -33.25
CA MET A 1 18.16 12.47 -32.49
C MET A 1 17.79 11.66 -31.29
N ASP A 2 17.98 12.25 -30.14
CA ASP A 2 18.05 11.60 -28.83
C ASP A 2 16.65 11.13 -28.38
N THR A 3 16.27 9.89 -28.70
CA THR A 3 15.00 9.26 -28.32
C THR A 3 14.97 8.82 -26.84
N ASP A 4 16.07 9.02 -26.12
CA ASP A 4 16.24 8.58 -24.71
C ASP A 4 15.78 9.65 -23.68
N LYS A 5 15.51 10.88 -24.12
CA LYS A 5 15.11 11.98 -23.21
C LYS A 5 13.69 11.87 -22.64
N ASN A 6 12.84 11.02 -23.21
CA ASN A 6 11.43 10.88 -22.84
C ASN A 6 11.13 9.57 -22.10
N ARG A 7 12.13 8.87 -21.58
CA ARG A 7 11.93 7.58 -20.92
C ARG A 7 11.78 7.79 -19.42
N LEU A 8 10.64 7.38 -18.84
CA LEU A 8 10.44 7.30 -17.41
C LEU A 8 11.52 6.39 -16.80
N LYS A 9 12.37 6.93 -15.92
CA LYS A 9 13.48 6.25 -15.25
C LYS A 9 13.36 6.41 -13.74
N PRO A 10 13.89 5.46 -12.94
CA PRO A 10 13.99 5.67 -11.49
C PRO A 10 14.73 6.98 -11.16
N ALA A 11 14.22 7.72 -10.18
CA ALA A 11 14.83 8.98 -9.77
C ALA A 11 16.10 8.77 -8.92
N PHE A 12 16.29 7.58 -8.36
CA PHE A 12 17.46 7.20 -7.57
C PHE A 12 18.09 5.93 -8.15
N ASP A 13 19.35 5.69 -7.79
CA ASP A 13 20.04 4.45 -8.15
C ASP A 13 19.64 3.34 -7.18
N PHE A 14 18.76 2.46 -7.64
CA PHE A 14 18.34 1.25 -6.94
C PHE A 14 19.07 0.01 -7.49
N SER A 15 20.33 0.15 -7.87
CA SER A 15 21.09 -0.94 -8.48
C SER A 15 21.01 -2.24 -7.66
N SER A 16 20.84 -3.33 -8.37
CA SER A 16 20.58 -4.65 -7.78
C SER A 16 21.72 -5.10 -6.85
N GLY A 17 21.40 -5.39 -5.59
CA GLY A 17 22.32 -5.96 -4.62
C GLY A 17 22.72 -5.05 -3.47
N GLU A 18 22.44 -3.78 -3.51
CA GLU A 18 22.69 -2.90 -2.37
C GLU A 18 21.57 -3.02 -1.31
N SER A 19 22.00 -3.22 -0.06
CA SER A 19 21.11 -3.23 1.09
C SER A 19 20.64 -1.82 1.51
N SER A 20 21.12 -0.77 0.82
CA SER A 20 20.90 0.63 1.19
C SER A 20 21.06 1.54 -0.02
N VAL A 21 20.10 2.43 -0.24
CA VAL A 21 20.03 3.38 -1.36
C VAL A 21 20.28 4.79 -0.84
N LEU A 22 21.20 5.53 -1.46
CA LEU A 22 21.43 6.94 -1.15
C LEU A 22 20.34 7.79 -1.79
N LEU A 23 19.55 8.49 -0.96
CA LEU A 23 18.49 9.38 -1.41
C LEU A 23 18.96 10.84 -1.48
N TYR A 24 19.70 11.29 -0.47
CA TYR A 24 20.17 12.65 -0.37
C TYR A 24 21.52 12.75 0.34
N GLN A 25 22.32 13.74 -0.03
CA GLN A 25 23.53 14.13 0.67
C GLN A 25 23.63 15.66 0.71
N GLY A 26 23.94 16.21 1.87
CA GLY A 26 24.06 17.66 2.05
C GLY A 26 24.63 18.02 3.40
N GLN A 27 24.58 19.31 3.73
CA GLN A 27 25.03 19.79 5.04
C GLN A 27 24.09 19.33 6.14
N ALA A 28 24.65 18.95 7.28
CA ALA A 28 23.92 18.57 8.48
C ALA A 28 24.35 19.42 9.68
N GLU A 29 23.41 19.63 10.58
CA GLU A 29 23.67 20.22 11.88
C GLU A 29 23.10 19.31 12.98
N MET A 30 23.85 19.22 14.07
CA MET A 30 23.46 18.50 15.28
C MET A 30 23.60 19.44 16.47
N ARG A 31 22.63 19.39 17.38
CA ARG A 31 22.66 20.19 18.60
C ARG A 31 22.68 19.29 19.83
N ILE A 32 23.70 19.50 20.69
CA ILE A 32 23.87 18.82 21.98
C ILE A 32 23.92 19.89 23.06
N GLU A 33 22.93 19.97 23.94
CA GLU A 33 22.85 20.91 25.08
C GLU A 33 23.21 22.37 24.72
N GLY A 34 22.79 22.85 23.57
CA GLY A 34 23.05 24.22 23.13
C GLY A 34 24.27 24.39 22.24
N ASN A 35 25.22 23.46 22.24
CA ASN A 35 26.34 23.45 21.29
C ASN A 35 25.85 22.97 19.91
N ILE A 36 26.22 23.70 18.86
CA ILE A 36 25.89 23.38 17.47
C ILE A 36 27.14 22.82 16.80
N TYR A 37 26.96 21.64 16.17
CA TYR A 37 28.00 20.99 15.40
C TYR A 37 27.54 20.90 13.95
N ALA A 38 28.32 21.49 13.05
CA ALA A 38 28.08 21.38 11.60
C ALA A 38 28.89 20.23 10.99
N GLY A 39 28.35 19.63 9.97
CA GLY A 39 28.98 18.50 9.29
C GLY A 39 28.25 18.09 8.03
N ASP A 40 28.53 16.89 7.56
CA ASP A 40 27.87 16.29 6.41
C ASP A 40 26.75 15.36 6.85
N GLY A 41 25.68 15.32 6.07
CA GLY A 41 24.55 14.43 6.26
C GLY A 41 24.22 13.61 5.04
N LYS A 42 23.73 12.40 5.27
CA LYS A 42 23.18 11.53 4.23
C LYS A 42 21.83 10.99 4.66
N ILE A 43 20.90 10.92 3.73
CA ILE A 43 19.62 10.21 3.91
C ILE A 43 19.66 8.96 3.05
N ARG A 44 19.38 7.83 3.66
CA ARG A 44 19.41 6.53 2.99
C ARG A 44 18.11 5.76 3.25
N LEU A 45 17.67 5.03 2.24
CA LEU A 45 16.70 3.97 2.39
C LEU A 45 17.49 2.68 2.65
N ASP A 46 17.52 2.24 3.90
CA ASP A 46 18.09 0.94 4.26
C ASP A 46 17.02 -0.13 4.08
N LEU A 47 17.30 -1.18 3.33
CA LEU A 47 16.35 -2.25 3.01
C LEU A 47 16.44 -3.44 3.96
N LEU A 48 17.53 -3.57 4.73
CA LEU A 48 17.79 -4.69 5.64
C LEU A 48 18.06 -4.21 7.07
N PRO A 49 17.66 -4.95 8.10
CA PRO A 49 16.81 -6.17 8.10
C PRO A 49 15.34 -5.86 7.82
N ARG A 50 14.94 -4.61 7.94
CA ARG A 50 13.64 -4.04 7.57
C ARG A 50 13.88 -2.72 6.86
N ALA A 51 13.05 -2.47 5.84
CA ALA A 51 13.13 -1.22 5.12
C ALA A 51 12.82 -0.03 6.05
N ASN A 52 13.69 0.99 6.04
CA ASN A 52 13.51 2.20 6.83
C ASN A 52 14.35 3.35 6.26
N ILE A 53 13.88 4.58 6.44
CA ILE A 53 14.67 5.78 6.16
C ILE A 53 15.56 6.06 7.37
N HIS A 54 16.86 6.19 7.14
CA HIS A 54 17.81 6.62 8.15
C HIS A 54 18.62 7.83 7.69
N LEU A 55 18.94 8.67 8.65
CA LEU A 55 19.82 9.81 8.45
C LEU A 55 21.17 9.50 9.12
N TYR A 56 22.23 9.81 8.41
CA TYR A 56 23.60 9.65 8.88
C TYR A 56 24.24 11.01 8.94
N GLY A 57 24.77 11.39 10.11
CA GLY A 57 25.52 12.62 10.31
C GLY A 57 26.98 12.32 10.58
N TYR A 58 27.85 13.17 10.06
CA TYR A 58 29.32 13.08 10.15
C TYR A 58 29.85 14.44 10.61
N PHE A 59 30.19 14.57 11.89
CA PHE A 59 30.52 15.85 12.52
C PHE A 59 31.96 15.90 12.95
N SER A 60 32.68 16.96 12.56
CA SER A 60 34.03 17.24 13.02
C SER A 60 34.00 18.18 14.23
N GLY A 61 35.03 18.12 15.10
CA GLY A 61 35.15 19.05 16.21
C GLY A 61 34.23 18.80 17.41
N VAL A 62 33.50 17.67 17.44
CA VAL A 62 32.73 17.27 18.63
C VAL A 62 33.68 17.01 19.77
N SER A 63 33.46 17.66 20.94
CA SER A 63 34.35 17.48 22.10
C SER A 63 34.32 16.03 22.58
N LEU A 64 35.42 15.50 23.05
CA LEU A 64 35.47 14.14 23.61
C LEU A 64 34.45 13.98 24.74
N LYS A 65 34.25 15.03 25.55
CA LYS A 65 33.27 15.03 26.63
C LYS A 65 31.84 14.83 26.05
N ASP A 66 31.42 15.67 25.09
CA ASP A 66 30.09 15.57 24.49
C ASP A 66 29.89 14.24 23.77
N ALA A 67 30.92 13.75 23.05
CA ALA A 67 30.87 12.47 22.37
C ALA A 67 30.68 11.30 23.34
N MET A 68 31.44 11.28 24.45
CA MET A 68 31.30 10.21 25.47
C MET A 68 29.98 10.30 26.21
N GLU A 69 29.56 11.47 26.68
CA GLU A 69 28.32 11.67 27.42
C GLU A 69 27.08 11.35 26.56
N THR A 70 27.12 11.68 25.27
CA THR A 70 26.04 11.30 24.32
C THR A 70 26.04 9.80 24.08
N SER A 71 27.19 9.17 23.89
CA SER A 71 27.29 7.73 23.61
C SER A 71 26.81 6.85 24.78
N ILE A 72 26.95 7.33 26.02
CA ILE A 72 26.47 6.63 27.24
C ILE A 72 25.08 7.11 27.70
N GLY A 73 24.41 7.96 26.93
CA GLY A 73 23.05 8.43 27.20
C GLY A 73 22.93 9.47 28.32
N GLN A 74 24.04 10.11 28.73
CA GLN A 74 24.04 11.20 29.71
C GLN A 74 23.64 12.54 29.08
N LYS A 75 23.84 12.70 27.78
CA LYS A 75 23.37 13.85 27.00
C LYS A 75 22.55 13.40 25.84
N GLU A 76 21.53 14.18 25.48
CA GLU A 76 20.68 13.93 24.33
C GLU A 76 21.04 14.90 23.19
N ILE A 77 20.91 14.38 21.96
CA ILE A 77 20.87 15.21 20.77
C ILE A 77 19.50 15.85 20.71
N SER A 78 19.44 17.15 20.99
CA SER A 78 18.17 17.89 21.05
C SER A 78 17.58 18.21 19.68
N SER A 79 18.41 18.26 18.62
CA SER A 79 17.95 18.41 17.25
C SER A 79 18.97 17.90 16.26
N PHE A 80 18.45 17.38 15.14
CA PHE A 80 19.20 17.01 13.96
C PHE A 80 18.54 17.63 12.72
N SER A 81 19.31 18.30 11.88
CA SER A 81 18.82 18.88 10.63
C SER A 81 19.71 18.54 9.46
N ILE A 82 19.11 18.47 8.28
CA ILE A 82 19.80 18.34 7.00
C ILE A 82 19.26 19.43 6.07
N ASN A 83 20.15 20.14 5.40
CA ASN A 83 19.83 21.24 4.50
C ASN A 83 18.91 22.31 5.16
N GLY A 84 19.14 22.59 6.45
CA GLY A 84 18.33 23.53 7.24
C GLY A 84 16.95 23.01 7.70
N HIS A 85 16.53 21.81 7.27
CA HIS A 85 15.29 21.18 7.71
C HIS A 85 15.53 20.34 8.96
N GLN A 86 14.89 20.71 10.07
CA GLN A 86 14.93 19.93 11.29
C GLN A 86 14.07 18.68 11.15
N ILE A 87 14.63 17.52 11.50
CA ILE A 87 13.96 16.23 11.39
C ILE A 87 13.74 15.65 12.78
N GLU A 88 12.49 15.63 13.21
CA GLU A 88 12.10 14.97 14.46
C GLU A 88 12.43 13.48 14.41
N GLY A 89 13.01 12.96 15.48
CA GLY A 89 13.41 11.57 15.54
C GLY A 89 14.21 11.24 16.78
N PHE A 90 14.92 10.13 16.71
CA PHE A 90 15.78 9.69 17.81
C PHE A 90 17.07 9.04 17.28
N MET A 91 18.09 9.11 18.08
CA MET A 91 19.39 8.52 17.80
C MET A 91 19.30 6.98 17.97
N ILE A 92 19.71 6.24 16.94
CA ILE A 92 19.86 4.76 17.00
C ILE A 92 21.26 4.40 17.52
N SER A 93 22.27 5.07 16.98
CA SER A 93 23.65 4.83 17.34
C SER A 93 24.49 6.08 17.12
N SER A 94 25.54 6.19 17.90
CA SER A 94 26.56 7.23 17.74
C SER A 94 27.91 6.71 18.17
N GLY A 95 28.97 7.35 17.69
CA GLY A 95 30.31 7.00 18.11
C GLY A 95 31.42 7.75 17.35
N PRO A 96 32.62 7.84 17.93
CA PRO A 96 33.77 8.43 17.27
C PRO A 96 34.26 7.51 16.14
N ASN A 97 34.60 8.12 15.01
CA ASN A 97 35.38 7.50 13.94
C ASN A 97 36.78 8.08 13.98
N ALA A 98 37.69 7.39 14.66
CA ALA A 98 39.06 7.85 14.86
C ALA A 98 39.85 8.03 13.54
N ALA A 99 39.60 7.17 12.55
CA ALA A 99 40.25 7.23 11.25
C ALA A 99 39.86 8.48 10.45
N ALA A 100 38.61 8.90 10.56
CA ALA A 100 38.10 10.10 9.89
C ALA A 100 38.13 11.36 10.77
N GLN A 101 38.52 11.24 12.04
CA GLN A 101 38.44 12.31 13.04
C GLN A 101 37.03 12.94 13.13
N GLN A 102 36.02 12.12 13.05
CA GLN A 102 34.61 12.52 13.03
C GLN A 102 33.82 11.82 14.13
N TYR A 103 32.73 12.43 14.53
CA TYR A 103 31.68 11.84 15.34
C TYR A 103 30.51 11.48 14.43
N ASN A 104 30.18 10.20 14.36
CA ASN A 104 29.13 9.70 13.48
C ASN A 104 27.86 9.47 14.29
N ILE A 105 26.71 9.80 13.71
CA ILE A 105 25.40 9.46 14.25
C ILE A 105 24.55 8.75 13.22
N LYS A 106 23.70 7.85 13.69
CA LYS A 106 22.59 7.27 12.93
C LYS A 106 21.30 7.69 13.60
N TRP A 107 20.47 8.41 12.88
CA TRP A 107 19.22 9.00 13.33
C TRP A 107 18.03 8.33 12.61
N CYS A 108 16.99 7.96 13.38
CA CYS A 108 15.73 7.47 12.84
C CYS A 108 14.69 8.59 12.92
N PRO A 109 14.05 8.97 11.81
CA PRO A 109 12.95 9.92 11.85
C PRO A 109 11.76 9.32 12.64
N LYS A 110 11.07 10.18 13.38
CA LYS A 110 9.89 9.79 14.17
C LYS A 110 8.71 9.37 13.28
N SER A 111 8.64 9.94 12.08
CA SER A 111 7.59 9.68 11.10
C SER A 111 8.13 9.74 9.68
N GLU A 112 7.51 9.03 8.79
CA GLU A 112 7.66 9.13 7.34
C GLU A 112 6.35 9.65 6.73
N PRO A 113 6.42 10.39 5.62
CA PRO A 113 7.60 10.65 4.80
C PRO A 113 8.52 11.75 5.38
N VAL A 114 9.81 11.70 5.00
CA VAL A 114 10.82 12.75 5.26
C VAL A 114 10.95 13.64 4.03
N THR A 115 10.92 14.95 4.23
CA THR A 115 11.08 15.95 3.15
C THR A 115 12.13 16.98 3.56
N VAL A 116 13.13 17.20 2.71
CA VAL A 116 14.16 18.24 2.87
C VAL A 116 14.39 19.05 1.60
N VAL A 117 13.60 18.80 0.56
CA VAL A 117 13.61 19.54 -0.69
C VAL A 117 12.18 19.95 -1.01
N GLY A 118 11.95 21.25 -1.17
CA GLY A 118 10.63 21.82 -1.42
C GLY A 118 9.76 21.91 -0.15
N ASP A 119 8.61 22.52 -0.31
CA ASP A 119 7.58 22.75 0.71
C ASP A 119 6.16 22.57 0.13
N ASP A 120 5.13 22.88 0.94
CA ASP A 120 3.71 22.70 0.54
C ASP A 120 3.30 23.57 -0.64
N SER A 121 4.00 24.69 -0.89
CA SER A 121 3.71 25.62 -1.98
C SER A 121 4.47 25.31 -3.27
N THR A 122 5.41 24.36 -3.22
CA THR A 122 6.26 24.00 -4.36
C THR A 122 5.42 23.56 -5.54
N GLN A 123 5.61 24.25 -6.68
CA GLN A 123 4.94 23.97 -7.94
C GLN A 123 5.74 22.97 -8.76
N MET A 124 5.05 21.99 -9.32
CA MET A 124 5.63 20.95 -10.17
C MET A 124 4.70 20.58 -11.30
N THR A 125 5.21 19.98 -12.35
CA THR A 125 4.42 19.52 -13.51
C THR A 125 4.27 18.01 -13.55
N ARG A 126 5.16 17.28 -12.89
CA ARG A 126 5.10 15.82 -12.77
C ARG A 126 5.79 15.36 -11.49
N VAL A 127 5.36 14.21 -10.99
CA VAL A 127 6.02 13.51 -9.88
C VAL A 127 6.32 12.09 -10.30
N VAL A 128 7.57 11.68 -10.14
CA VAL A 128 8.03 10.29 -10.30
C VAL A 128 8.04 9.62 -8.92
N PHE A 129 7.51 8.39 -8.83
CA PHE A 129 7.52 7.59 -7.63
C PHE A 129 7.93 6.15 -7.91
N HIS A 130 8.22 5.39 -6.87
CA HIS A 130 8.77 4.05 -6.95
C HIS A 130 7.87 3.06 -6.23
N LEU A 131 7.66 1.87 -6.82
CA LEU A 131 6.88 0.78 -6.24
C LEU A 131 7.79 -0.42 -5.98
N PHE A 132 7.89 -0.79 -4.73
CA PHE A 132 8.58 -2.00 -4.30
C PHE A 132 7.60 -3.15 -4.20
N ASN A 133 8.07 -4.33 -4.58
CA ASN A 133 7.34 -5.57 -4.37
C ASN A 133 5.94 -5.59 -5.01
N PHE A 134 5.71 -4.84 -6.08
CA PHE A 134 4.46 -4.95 -6.83
C PHE A 134 4.52 -6.15 -7.78
N VAL A 135 3.34 -6.69 -8.14
CA VAL A 135 3.22 -7.89 -8.97
C VAL A 135 3.65 -7.64 -10.42
N ASP A 136 4.08 -8.69 -11.14
CA ASP A 136 4.46 -8.59 -12.56
C ASP A 136 3.24 -8.25 -13.42
N LEU A 137 3.12 -7.02 -13.84
CA LEU A 137 2.00 -6.54 -14.66
C LEU A 137 2.19 -6.95 -16.12
N PHE A 138 1.15 -7.51 -16.72
CA PHE A 138 1.06 -7.74 -18.15
C PHE A 138 0.19 -6.63 -18.76
N GLY A 139 0.81 -5.53 -19.12
CA GLY A 139 0.15 -4.36 -19.68
C GLY A 139 0.28 -4.25 -21.19
N THR A 140 0.07 -3.04 -21.70
CA THR A 140 0.37 -2.73 -23.09
C THR A 140 1.88 -2.72 -23.30
N ARG A 141 2.36 -3.54 -24.22
CA ARG A 141 3.79 -3.60 -24.55
C ARG A 141 4.17 -2.42 -25.41
N ARG A 142 5.04 -1.56 -24.92
CA ARG A 142 5.72 -0.56 -25.74
C ARG A 142 7.11 -1.08 -26.10
N SER A 143 7.36 -1.27 -27.38
CA SER A 143 8.68 -1.65 -27.87
C SER A 143 9.64 -0.46 -27.77
N THR A 144 10.81 -0.67 -27.18
CA THR A 144 11.89 0.29 -27.19
C THR A 144 12.98 -0.23 -28.11
N GLU A 145 13.24 0.46 -29.23
CA GLU A 145 14.42 0.20 -30.05
C GLU A 145 15.67 0.69 -29.32
N GLN A 146 16.60 -0.19 -29.11
CA GLN A 146 17.96 0.14 -28.71
C GLN A 146 18.90 -0.53 -29.70
N ASN A 147 19.54 0.29 -30.54
CA ASN A 147 20.61 -0.11 -31.48
C ASN A 147 20.28 -1.25 -32.47
N GLY A 148 19.07 -1.30 -33.02
CA GLY A 148 18.75 -2.25 -34.11
C GLY A 148 18.68 -3.71 -33.72
N THR A 149 18.72 -4.04 -32.42
CA THR A 149 18.67 -5.43 -31.94
C THR A 149 17.61 -5.59 -30.84
N ALA A 150 16.82 -6.64 -30.96
CA ALA A 150 15.81 -7.22 -30.06
C ALA A 150 15.13 -6.27 -29.06
N MET A 151 13.88 -6.01 -29.35
CA MET A 151 12.96 -5.23 -28.52
C MET A 151 12.72 -5.87 -27.16
N HIS A 152 13.18 -5.23 -26.08
CA HIS A 152 12.66 -5.53 -24.74
C HIS A 152 11.29 -4.86 -24.61
N ALA A 153 10.23 -5.66 -24.55
CA ALA A 153 8.90 -5.16 -24.26
C ALA A 153 8.83 -4.77 -22.77
N ILE A 154 8.52 -3.51 -22.49
CA ILE A 154 8.27 -3.01 -21.14
C ILE A 154 6.77 -2.93 -20.97
N GLU A 155 6.25 -3.55 -19.94
CA GLU A 155 4.83 -3.52 -19.61
C GLU A 155 4.47 -2.15 -19.01
N HIS A 156 3.33 -1.64 -19.43
CA HIS A 156 2.89 -0.28 -19.12
C HIS A 156 1.38 -0.26 -18.87
N VAL A 157 0.95 0.48 -17.86
CA VAL A 157 -0.45 0.67 -17.51
C VAL A 157 -0.73 2.14 -17.29
N ASP A 158 -1.70 2.68 -18.01
CA ASP A 158 -2.22 4.03 -17.82
C ASP A 158 -3.45 4.00 -16.91
N LEU A 159 -3.47 4.87 -15.90
CA LEU A 159 -4.61 5.14 -15.04
C LEU A 159 -5.00 6.60 -15.20
N ALA A 160 -6.29 6.90 -15.27
CA ALA A 160 -6.78 8.27 -15.41
C ALA A 160 -8.00 8.51 -14.53
N CYS A 161 -8.05 9.66 -13.85
CA CYS A 161 -9.20 10.11 -13.07
C CYS A 161 -9.15 11.63 -12.85
N ASP A 162 -10.31 12.28 -12.89
CA ASP A 162 -10.51 13.69 -12.47
C ASP A 162 -9.36 14.65 -12.82
N GLY A 163 -8.93 14.63 -14.09
CA GLY A 163 -7.86 15.48 -14.58
C GLY A 163 -6.43 15.00 -14.24
N TRP A 164 -6.27 13.86 -13.58
CA TRP A 164 -4.98 13.20 -13.33
C TRP A 164 -4.71 12.09 -14.33
N LYS A 165 -3.46 11.98 -14.72
CA LYS A 165 -2.91 10.85 -15.46
C LYS A 165 -1.80 10.23 -14.64
N VAL A 166 -1.87 8.91 -14.47
CA VAL A 166 -0.84 8.10 -13.80
C VAL A 166 -0.33 7.06 -14.77
N GLU A 167 0.96 7.02 -14.99
CA GLU A 167 1.64 6.00 -15.75
C GLU A 167 2.36 5.05 -14.80
N LEU A 168 2.10 3.75 -14.89
CA LEU A 168 2.84 2.70 -14.19
C LEU A 168 3.66 1.90 -15.18
N LYS A 169 4.91 1.61 -14.87
CA LYS A 169 5.84 0.95 -15.77
C LYS A 169 6.69 -0.07 -15.02
N SER A 170 6.76 -1.29 -15.53
CA SER A 170 7.71 -2.30 -15.05
C SER A 170 9.15 -1.92 -15.41
N LEU A 171 10.10 -2.38 -14.62
CA LEU A 171 11.52 -2.32 -14.97
C LEU A 171 11.89 -3.51 -15.84
N LEU A 172 13.00 -3.40 -16.58
CA LEU A 172 13.53 -4.53 -17.36
C LEU A 172 13.87 -5.75 -16.50
N SER A 173 14.26 -5.52 -15.24
CA SER A 173 14.59 -6.55 -14.26
C SER A 173 13.39 -7.13 -13.52
N THR A 174 12.17 -6.55 -13.66
CA THR A 174 11.01 -6.89 -12.82
C THR A 174 10.76 -8.38 -12.69
N ARG A 175 10.77 -9.13 -13.79
CA ARG A 175 10.53 -10.60 -13.77
C ARG A 175 11.60 -11.37 -13.02
N GLU A 176 12.85 -10.98 -13.18
CA GLU A 176 13.97 -11.59 -12.46
C GLU A 176 13.94 -11.23 -10.98
N ASP A 177 13.61 -9.96 -10.67
CA ASP A 177 13.50 -9.49 -9.31
C ASP A 177 12.34 -10.16 -8.56
N ILE A 178 11.20 -10.38 -9.22
CA ILE A 178 10.08 -11.13 -8.63
C ILE A 178 10.46 -12.57 -8.33
N LYS A 179 11.15 -13.27 -9.25
CA LYS A 179 11.65 -14.62 -8.99
C LYS A 179 12.59 -14.67 -7.78
N LYS A 180 13.47 -13.67 -7.64
CA LYS A 180 14.34 -13.56 -6.47
C LYS A 180 13.54 -13.28 -5.20
N LEU A 181 12.52 -12.41 -5.27
CA LEU A 181 11.62 -12.12 -4.14
C LEU A 181 10.85 -13.37 -3.69
N GLU A 182 10.42 -14.23 -4.62
CA GLU A 182 9.74 -15.49 -4.32
C GLU A 182 10.66 -16.49 -3.61
N GLN A 183 11.96 -16.45 -3.89
CA GLN A 183 12.96 -17.35 -3.31
C GLN A 183 13.56 -16.83 -2.00
N GLU A 184 13.85 -15.53 -1.94
CA GLU A 184 14.65 -14.89 -0.89
C GLU A 184 13.83 -13.98 0.04
N GLY A 185 12.65 -13.52 -0.44
CA GLY A 185 11.88 -12.48 0.23
C GLY A 185 12.54 -11.10 0.10
N GLY A 186 12.23 -10.21 1.05
CA GLY A 186 12.88 -8.89 1.13
C GLY A 186 12.19 -7.81 0.28
N TYR A 187 12.99 -6.90 -0.26
CA TYR A 187 12.50 -5.70 -0.95
C TYR A 187 13.26 -5.49 -2.26
N ARG A 188 12.52 -5.30 -3.36
CA ARG A 188 13.08 -4.95 -4.67
C ARG A 188 12.20 -3.92 -5.36
N LEU A 189 12.84 -2.97 -6.02
CA LEU A 189 12.13 -2.05 -6.90
C LEU A 189 11.64 -2.82 -8.13
N THR A 190 10.31 -2.90 -8.29
CA THR A 190 9.69 -3.61 -9.42
C THR A 190 9.11 -2.66 -10.47
N HIS A 191 8.55 -1.55 -10.03
CA HIS A 191 7.90 -0.58 -10.93
C HIS A 191 8.26 0.84 -10.57
N ILE A 192 8.12 1.71 -11.54
CA ILE A 192 8.11 3.17 -11.37
C ILE A 192 6.79 3.72 -11.87
N GLY A 193 6.37 4.82 -11.28
CA GLY A 193 5.19 5.54 -11.73
C GLY A 193 5.43 7.03 -11.87
N GLU A 194 4.60 7.65 -12.67
CA GLU A 194 4.56 9.09 -12.84
C GLU A 194 3.14 9.59 -12.73
N ILE A 195 2.93 10.68 -11.98
CA ILE A 195 1.66 11.41 -11.98
C ILE A 195 1.87 12.77 -12.63
N GLN A 196 0.86 13.22 -13.39
CA GLN A 196 0.78 14.54 -14.00
C GLN A 196 -0.67 14.95 -14.20
N LYS A 197 -0.93 16.24 -14.36
CA LYS A 197 -2.25 16.68 -14.81
C LYS A 197 -2.47 16.32 -16.27
N ALA A 198 -3.69 15.91 -16.62
CA ALA A 198 -4.04 15.54 -18.01
C ALA A 198 -3.88 16.71 -19.00
N ASP A 199 -4.10 17.93 -18.53
CA ASP A 199 -3.92 19.19 -19.28
C ASP A 199 -2.50 19.76 -19.19
N GLN A 200 -1.56 19.05 -18.56
CA GLN A 200 -0.16 19.43 -18.37
C GLN A 200 0.05 20.71 -17.53
N THR A 201 -0.94 21.15 -16.78
CA THR A 201 -0.80 22.28 -15.85
C THR A 201 0.06 21.89 -14.65
N SER A 202 0.64 22.91 -14.00
CA SER A 202 1.36 22.72 -12.74
C SER A 202 0.36 22.45 -11.59
N PHE A 203 0.87 21.79 -10.55
CA PHE A 203 0.14 21.49 -9.32
C PHE A 203 1.07 21.61 -8.11
N THR A 204 0.48 21.73 -6.93
CA THR A 204 1.22 21.88 -5.68
C THR A 204 1.64 20.53 -5.10
N ARG A 205 2.57 20.57 -4.13
CA ARG A 205 2.89 19.40 -3.31
C ARG A 205 1.63 18.78 -2.69
N LYS A 206 0.73 19.59 -2.14
CA LYS A 206 -0.49 19.12 -1.49
C LYS A 206 -1.38 18.31 -2.46
N ASP A 207 -1.53 18.80 -3.71
CA ASP A 207 -2.28 18.07 -4.74
C ASP A 207 -1.63 16.73 -5.07
N ALA A 208 -0.27 16.69 -5.13
CA ALA A 208 0.48 15.46 -5.36
C ALA A 208 0.32 14.46 -4.21
N ASP A 209 0.42 14.92 -2.95
CA ASP A 209 0.26 14.08 -1.77
C ASP A 209 -1.13 13.44 -1.70
N ASP A 210 -2.21 14.17 -2.02
CA ASP A 210 -3.57 13.64 -2.07
C ASP A 210 -3.71 12.53 -3.12
N CYS A 211 -3.12 12.73 -4.30
CA CYS A 211 -3.12 11.73 -5.37
C CYS A 211 -2.29 10.48 -4.98
N LEU A 212 -1.08 10.67 -4.46
CA LEU A 212 -0.20 9.58 -4.02
C LEU A 212 -0.82 8.79 -2.86
N TYR A 213 -1.54 9.48 -1.95
CA TYR A 213 -2.23 8.84 -0.85
C TYR A 213 -3.41 7.97 -1.33
N GLY A 214 -4.16 8.42 -2.32
CA GLY A 214 -5.18 7.60 -2.99
C GLY A 214 -4.58 6.39 -3.69
N LEU A 215 -3.49 6.58 -4.44
CA LEU A 215 -2.75 5.52 -5.11
C LEU A 215 -2.23 4.46 -4.13
N ARG A 216 -1.76 4.85 -2.95
CA ARG A 216 -1.31 3.94 -1.90
C ARG A 216 -2.38 2.90 -1.56
N PHE A 217 -3.61 3.34 -1.27
CA PHE A 217 -4.70 2.43 -0.91
C PHE A 217 -5.21 1.65 -2.12
N PHE A 218 -5.29 2.28 -3.28
CA PHE A 218 -5.69 1.64 -4.52
C PHE A 218 -4.76 0.47 -4.91
N LEU A 219 -3.46 0.73 -4.99
CA LEU A 219 -2.46 -0.28 -5.36
C LEU A 219 -2.33 -1.38 -4.29
N SER A 220 -2.45 -1.02 -3.02
CA SER A 220 -2.48 -2.00 -1.93
C SER A 220 -3.70 -2.91 -2.02
N PHE A 221 -4.88 -2.37 -2.34
CA PHE A 221 -6.09 -3.16 -2.57
C PHE A 221 -5.95 -4.09 -3.78
N ALA A 222 -5.36 -3.61 -4.87
CA ALA A 222 -5.09 -4.43 -6.05
C ALA A 222 -4.11 -5.57 -5.75
N LYS A 223 -3.02 -5.28 -5.04
CA LYS A 223 -2.01 -6.29 -4.65
C LYS A 223 -2.50 -7.25 -3.57
N GLY A 224 -3.47 -6.84 -2.75
CA GLY A 224 -3.89 -7.59 -1.55
C GLY A 224 -2.92 -7.50 -0.38
N GLY A 225 -1.93 -6.62 -0.43
CA GLY A 225 -0.91 -6.34 0.57
C GLY A 225 -0.36 -4.93 0.39
N TRP A 226 0.36 -4.39 1.36
CA TRP A 226 0.87 -3.02 1.25
C TRP A 226 1.74 -2.85 0.00
N CYS A 227 1.38 -1.87 -0.81
CA CYS A 227 2.12 -1.39 -1.97
C CYS A 227 1.85 0.11 -2.13
N GLU A 228 2.82 0.91 -1.83
CA GLU A 228 2.67 2.36 -1.78
C GLU A 228 3.69 3.06 -2.68
N PRO A 229 3.32 4.19 -3.31
CA PRO A 229 4.26 5.10 -3.93
C PRO A 229 5.25 5.61 -2.88
N ILE A 230 6.54 5.34 -3.07
CA ILE A 230 7.59 5.80 -2.16
C ILE A 230 8.67 6.59 -2.89
N CYS A 231 9.49 7.31 -2.14
CA CYS A 231 10.61 8.09 -2.68
C CYS A 231 10.18 8.97 -3.86
N ALA A 232 9.10 9.75 -3.65
CA ALA A 232 8.52 10.61 -4.68
C ALA A 232 9.42 11.83 -4.95
N VAL A 233 9.56 12.17 -6.24
CA VAL A 233 10.36 13.31 -6.72
C VAL A 233 9.55 14.15 -7.68
N GLY A 234 9.32 15.41 -7.32
CA GLY A 234 8.64 16.40 -8.14
C GLY A 234 9.59 17.17 -9.05
N PHE A 235 9.15 17.43 -10.27
CA PHE A 235 9.91 18.13 -11.30
C PHE A 235 9.16 19.35 -11.80
N ASP A 236 9.89 20.44 -12.05
CA ASP A 236 9.38 21.64 -12.70
C ASP A 236 9.29 21.47 -14.24
N THR A 237 8.87 22.54 -14.92
CA THR A 237 8.78 22.58 -16.39
C THR A 237 10.13 22.45 -17.09
N SER A 238 11.23 22.78 -16.39
CA SER A 238 12.59 22.68 -16.90
C SER A 238 13.22 21.29 -16.65
N GLY A 239 12.52 20.43 -15.92
CA GLY A 239 12.99 19.10 -15.53
C GLY A 239 13.92 19.10 -14.32
N ASN A 240 13.99 20.19 -13.56
CA ASN A 240 14.73 20.23 -12.30
C ASN A 240 13.93 19.56 -11.20
N ARG A 241 14.62 18.89 -10.27
CA ARG A 241 14.02 18.38 -9.03
C ARG A 241 13.71 19.56 -8.10
N VAL A 242 12.44 19.74 -7.75
CA VAL A 242 11.97 20.85 -6.91
C VAL A 242 11.33 20.40 -5.63
N TRP A 243 10.98 19.12 -5.54
CA TRP A 243 10.40 18.50 -4.35
C TRP A 243 10.81 17.04 -4.24
N GLU A 244 11.10 16.60 -3.04
CA GLU A 244 11.39 15.19 -2.74
C GLU A 244 10.77 14.78 -1.41
N SER A 245 10.15 13.59 -1.41
CA SER A 245 9.49 13.02 -0.24
C SER A 245 9.83 11.53 -0.14
N TRP A 246 10.45 11.12 0.96
CA TRP A 246 11.01 9.78 1.13
C TRP A 246 10.29 8.99 2.21
N SER A 247 9.87 7.81 1.85
CA SER A 247 9.30 6.80 2.74
C SER A 247 9.84 5.42 2.39
N SER A 248 9.69 4.50 3.33
CA SER A 248 10.12 3.11 3.17
C SER A 248 8.94 2.19 2.84
N PRO A 249 9.16 1.09 2.09
CA PRO A 249 8.12 0.09 1.88
C PRO A 249 7.77 -0.61 3.20
N LYS A 250 6.48 -0.80 3.46
CA LYS A 250 5.99 -1.33 4.74
C LYS A 250 6.22 -2.81 4.94
N ASP A 251 5.84 -3.60 3.93
CA ASP A 251 5.90 -5.05 4.00
C ASP A 251 7.03 -5.59 3.10
N SER A 252 7.78 -6.58 3.60
CA SER A 252 8.61 -7.43 2.76
C SER A 252 7.76 -8.17 1.73
N TRP A 253 8.39 -8.82 0.74
CA TRP A 253 7.68 -9.53 -0.32
C TRP A 253 6.68 -10.53 0.24
N GLN A 254 5.45 -10.41 -0.24
CA GLN A 254 4.34 -11.34 -0.06
C GLN A 254 3.44 -11.25 -1.29
N ASN A 255 2.86 -12.38 -1.70
CA ASN A 255 1.99 -12.47 -2.86
C ASN A 255 0.66 -13.15 -2.46
N PRO A 256 -0.21 -12.46 -1.71
CA PRO A 256 -1.50 -13.00 -1.31
C PRO A 256 -2.47 -13.10 -2.48
N LEU A 257 -3.49 -13.96 -2.35
CA LEU A 257 -4.60 -13.97 -3.30
C LEU A 257 -5.37 -12.65 -3.22
N THR A 258 -5.82 -12.19 -4.39
CA THR A 258 -6.59 -10.95 -4.53
C THR A 258 -7.53 -11.06 -5.75
N TRP A 259 -8.50 -10.16 -5.82
CA TRP A 259 -9.39 -10.00 -6.96
C TRP A 259 -8.66 -9.64 -8.26
N PHE A 260 -7.50 -8.98 -8.15
CA PHE A 260 -6.72 -8.55 -9.30
C PHE A 260 -5.90 -9.71 -9.88
N ASP A 261 -5.96 -9.86 -11.20
CA ASP A 261 -5.11 -10.78 -11.95
C ASP A 261 -4.07 -9.97 -12.76
N PRO A 262 -2.77 -10.13 -12.48
CA PRO A 262 -1.72 -9.37 -13.18
C PRO A 262 -1.72 -9.52 -14.71
N HIS A 263 -2.23 -10.62 -15.25
CA HIS A 263 -2.35 -10.84 -16.70
C HIS A 263 -3.48 -10.00 -17.33
N ASN A 264 -4.35 -9.42 -16.51
CA ASN A 264 -5.48 -8.60 -16.92
C ASN A 264 -5.35 -7.18 -16.35
N SER A 265 -4.27 -6.48 -16.67
CA SER A 265 -3.97 -5.13 -16.16
C SER A 265 -5.07 -4.10 -16.40
N SER A 266 -5.94 -4.32 -17.41
CA SER A 266 -7.13 -3.50 -17.63
C SER A 266 -8.09 -3.47 -16.43
N GLN A 267 -8.03 -4.45 -15.53
CA GLN A 267 -8.83 -4.45 -14.30
C GLN A 267 -8.53 -3.25 -13.42
N ILE A 268 -7.23 -2.92 -13.20
CA ILE A 268 -6.86 -1.75 -12.41
C ILE A 268 -7.16 -0.44 -13.15
N SER A 269 -6.95 -0.37 -14.47
CA SER A 269 -7.29 0.83 -15.24
C SER A 269 -8.80 1.11 -15.21
N SER A 270 -9.63 0.08 -15.26
CA SER A 270 -11.09 0.20 -15.25
C SER A 270 -11.65 0.52 -13.86
N LEU A 271 -11.03 0.03 -12.78
CA LEU A 271 -11.46 0.33 -11.40
C LEU A 271 -11.04 1.73 -10.96
N PHE A 272 -9.87 2.20 -11.40
CA PHE A 272 -9.22 3.41 -10.87
C PHE A 272 -10.12 4.66 -10.85
N PRO A 273 -10.85 5.00 -11.92
CA PRO A 273 -11.72 6.19 -11.92
C PRO A 273 -12.81 6.12 -10.85
N GLY A 274 -13.47 4.96 -10.73
CA GLY A 274 -14.51 4.74 -9.72
C GLY A 274 -13.98 4.78 -8.30
N PHE A 275 -12.81 4.18 -8.07
CA PHE A 275 -12.13 4.24 -6.78
C PHE A 275 -11.77 5.68 -6.39
N MET A 276 -11.13 6.43 -7.28
CA MET A 276 -10.71 7.80 -6.99
C MET A 276 -11.90 8.74 -6.82
N LYS A 277 -13.00 8.52 -7.52
CA LYS A 277 -14.25 9.25 -7.28
C LYS A 277 -14.77 9.03 -5.85
N ARG A 278 -14.73 7.80 -5.33
CA ARG A 278 -15.09 7.52 -3.93
C ARG A 278 -14.07 8.11 -2.96
N TRP A 279 -12.80 8.06 -3.33
CA TRP A 279 -11.72 8.63 -2.53
C TRP A 279 -11.79 10.16 -2.38
N ALA A 280 -12.35 10.86 -3.36
CA ALA A 280 -12.57 12.31 -3.30
C ALA A 280 -13.67 12.74 -2.32
N ASP A 281 -14.58 11.85 -1.95
CA ASP A 281 -15.60 12.06 -0.92
C ASP A 281 -15.01 11.74 0.45
N ASP A 282 -15.08 12.66 1.40
CA ASP A 282 -14.41 12.53 2.71
C ASP A 282 -14.97 11.37 3.55
N ASP A 283 -16.30 11.15 3.54
CA ASP A 283 -16.94 10.04 4.26
C ASP A 283 -16.47 8.68 3.66
N TRP A 284 -16.48 8.57 2.32
CA TRP A 284 -16.01 7.39 1.63
C TRP A 284 -14.50 7.18 1.74
N ARG A 285 -13.71 8.24 1.74
CA ARG A 285 -12.25 8.18 1.95
C ARG A 285 -11.92 7.55 3.29
N GLU A 286 -12.59 8.00 4.36
CA GLU A 286 -12.40 7.42 5.70
C GLU A 286 -12.80 5.95 5.74
N ALA A 287 -13.98 5.62 5.21
CA ALA A 287 -14.48 4.25 5.17
C ALA A 287 -13.55 3.32 4.36
N LEU A 288 -13.15 3.71 3.15
CA LEU A 288 -12.26 2.93 2.30
C LEU A 288 -10.88 2.74 2.95
N ARG A 289 -10.34 3.78 3.60
CA ARG A 289 -9.07 3.70 4.33
C ARG A 289 -9.11 2.64 5.43
N GLU A 290 -10.16 2.64 6.25
CA GLU A 290 -10.34 1.67 7.34
C GLU A 290 -10.56 0.26 6.80
N VAL A 291 -11.46 0.13 5.83
CA VAL A 291 -11.84 -1.15 5.23
C VAL A 291 -10.65 -1.81 4.53
N ILE A 292 -9.89 -1.05 3.71
CA ILE A 292 -8.70 -1.58 3.03
C ILE A 292 -7.62 -1.91 4.06
N TYR A 293 -7.42 -1.11 5.10
CA TYR A 293 -6.49 -1.45 6.18
C TYR A 293 -6.85 -2.80 6.82
N TRP A 294 -8.11 -3.06 7.15
CA TRP A 294 -8.55 -4.34 7.69
C TRP A 294 -8.41 -5.47 6.67
N TYR A 295 -8.77 -5.23 5.41
CA TYR A 295 -8.57 -6.19 4.31
C TYR A 295 -7.12 -6.64 4.20
N LEU A 296 -6.17 -5.70 4.15
CA LEU A 296 -4.74 -6.01 4.05
C LEU A 296 -4.22 -6.81 5.26
N ASN A 297 -4.74 -6.52 6.46
CA ASN A 297 -4.36 -7.29 7.66
C ASN A 297 -5.03 -8.67 7.70
N ALA A 298 -6.24 -8.80 7.18
CA ALA A 298 -6.98 -10.06 7.12
C ALA A 298 -6.46 -11.01 6.03
N ASN A 299 -5.84 -10.48 4.98
CA ASN A 299 -5.52 -11.22 3.76
C ASN A 299 -4.27 -12.13 3.88
N PHE A 300 -3.62 -12.18 5.04
CA PHE A 300 -2.45 -13.04 5.27
C PHE A 300 -2.76 -14.12 6.31
N SER A 301 -2.76 -15.38 5.89
CA SER A 301 -2.95 -16.52 6.79
C SER A 301 -1.92 -16.59 7.91
N SER A 302 -0.71 -16.10 7.69
CA SER A 302 0.37 -16.02 8.69
C SER A 302 0.04 -15.08 9.86
N ARG A 303 -0.95 -14.18 9.71
CA ARG A 303 -1.43 -13.30 10.78
C ARG A 303 -2.59 -13.91 11.59
N GLY A 304 -3.01 -15.12 11.27
CA GLY A 304 -4.08 -15.87 11.92
C GLY A 304 -5.42 -15.80 11.18
N ILE A 305 -5.96 -16.95 10.84
CA ILE A 305 -7.25 -17.08 10.14
C ILE A 305 -8.39 -16.50 10.99
N ASP A 306 -8.38 -16.76 12.30
CA ASP A 306 -9.38 -16.26 13.24
C ASP A 306 -9.42 -14.72 13.27
N ALA A 307 -8.25 -14.08 13.33
CA ALA A 307 -8.13 -12.63 13.25
C ALA A 307 -8.63 -12.12 11.88
N GLY A 308 -8.30 -12.82 10.79
CA GLY A 308 -8.78 -12.50 9.44
C GLY A 308 -10.30 -12.53 9.34
N ILE A 309 -10.98 -13.54 9.90
CA ILE A 309 -12.45 -13.62 9.95
C ILE A 309 -13.05 -12.43 10.71
N ILE A 310 -12.46 -12.07 11.86
CA ILE A 310 -12.95 -10.93 12.65
C ILE A 310 -12.79 -9.62 11.89
N LEU A 311 -11.62 -9.39 11.29
CA LEU A 311 -11.32 -8.14 10.56
C LEU A 311 -12.17 -8.00 9.31
N THR A 312 -12.38 -9.06 8.53
CA THR A 312 -13.23 -9.00 7.34
C THR A 312 -14.67 -8.64 7.69
N GLN A 313 -15.22 -9.17 8.77
CA GLN A 313 -16.59 -8.83 9.17
C GLN A 313 -16.71 -7.42 9.71
N ALA A 314 -15.73 -6.93 10.47
CA ALA A 314 -15.68 -5.52 10.87
C ALA A 314 -15.64 -4.59 9.64
N ALA A 315 -14.86 -4.96 8.62
CA ALA A 315 -14.78 -4.21 7.37
C ALA A 315 -16.10 -4.21 6.59
N ILE A 316 -16.76 -5.38 6.47
CA ILE A 316 -18.07 -5.48 5.80
C ILE A 316 -19.14 -4.68 6.57
N GLU A 317 -19.14 -4.71 7.90
CA GLU A 317 -20.07 -3.92 8.72
C GLU A 317 -19.84 -2.41 8.51
N ARG A 318 -18.58 -1.96 8.41
CA ARG A 318 -18.24 -0.57 8.10
C ARG A 318 -18.75 -0.15 6.72
N LEU A 319 -18.53 -0.99 5.69
CA LEU A 319 -19.09 -0.74 4.34
C LEU A 319 -20.61 -0.71 4.35
N SER A 320 -21.23 -1.65 5.08
CA SER A 320 -22.69 -1.73 5.18
C SER A 320 -23.30 -0.44 5.79
N TYR A 321 -22.65 0.10 6.80
CA TYR A 321 -23.08 1.36 7.43
C TYR A 321 -22.95 2.53 6.46
N GLU A 322 -21.78 2.71 5.84
CA GLU A 322 -21.52 3.81 4.93
C GLU A 322 -22.48 3.81 3.75
N TYR A 323 -22.66 2.64 3.13
CA TYR A 323 -23.57 2.48 2.00
C TYR A 323 -25.03 2.64 2.39
N SER A 324 -25.51 1.88 3.39
CA SER A 324 -26.95 1.78 3.67
C SER A 324 -27.49 2.96 4.47
N VAL A 325 -26.67 3.55 5.37
CA VAL A 325 -27.12 4.66 6.23
C VAL A 325 -26.75 6.02 5.65
N LYS A 326 -25.49 6.18 5.29
CA LYS A 326 -24.96 7.49 4.86
C LYS A 326 -25.30 7.81 3.40
N GLU A 327 -24.99 6.90 2.47
CA GLU A 327 -25.19 7.16 1.03
C GLU A 327 -26.65 6.93 0.61
N LYS A 328 -27.16 5.71 0.78
CA LYS A 328 -28.48 5.32 0.26
C LYS A 328 -29.65 5.68 1.19
N LYS A 329 -29.36 5.99 2.45
CA LYS A 329 -30.37 6.34 3.46
C LYS A 329 -31.51 5.31 3.56
N LEU A 330 -31.18 4.03 3.38
CA LEU A 330 -32.12 2.92 3.50
C LEU A 330 -32.61 2.73 4.94
N LEU A 331 -31.76 3.09 5.89
CA LEU A 331 -32.01 2.98 7.34
C LEU A 331 -31.50 4.23 8.06
N THR A 332 -32.10 4.51 9.21
CA THR A 332 -31.49 5.43 10.18
C THR A 332 -30.33 4.75 10.90
N SER A 333 -29.39 5.51 11.49
CA SER A 333 -28.31 4.95 12.31
C SER A 333 -28.84 4.09 13.46
N LYS A 334 -29.98 4.46 14.06
CA LYS A 334 -30.65 3.65 15.09
C LYS A 334 -31.15 2.33 14.51
N GLY A 335 -31.92 2.37 13.40
CA GLY A 335 -32.41 1.16 12.75
C GLY A 335 -31.30 0.21 12.33
N PHE A 336 -30.18 0.74 11.82
CA PHE A 336 -29.02 -0.07 11.48
C PHE A 336 -28.37 -0.74 12.73
N LYS A 337 -28.30 -0.02 13.85
CA LYS A 337 -27.75 -0.57 15.10
C LYS A 337 -28.58 -1.73 15.63
N ASP A 338 -29.89 -1.69 15.44
CA ASP A 338 -30.82 -2.72 15.91
C ASP A 338 -30.83 -3.99 15.04
N LEU A 339 -30.21 -3.96 13.85
CA LEU A 339 -30.09 -5.15 12.99
C LEU A 339 -29.00 -6.12 13.49
N LEU A 340 -29.22 -7.42 13.27
CA LEU A 340 -28.20 -8.44 13.39
C LEU A 340 -27.09 -8.21 12.36
N ALA A 341 -25.88 -8.64 12.67
CA ALA A 341 -24.74 -8.51 11.75
C ALA A 341 -25.00 -9.17 10.38
N SER A 342 -25.61 -10.36 10.38
CA SER A 342 -26.02 -11.06 9.16
C SER A 342 -27.01 -10.25 8.30
N ASP A 343 -27.93 -9.52 8.95
CA ASP A 343 -28.93 -8.71 8.22
C ASP A 343 -28.31 -7.45 7.63
N LYS A 344 -27.34 -6.84 8.31
CA LYS A 344 -26.54 -5.73 7.77
C LYS A 344 -25.79 -6.14 6.50
N PHE A 345 -25.16 -7.32 6.51
CA PHE A 345 -24.44 -7.87 5.37
C PHE A 345 -25.40 -8.22 4.22
N ARG A 346 -26.52 -8.88 4.55
CA ARG A 346 -27.54 -9.23 3.58
C ARG A 346 -28.12 -7.99 2.89
N LEU A 347 -28.38 -6.94 3.63
CA LEU A 347 -28.85 -5.66 3.08
C LEU A 347 -27.85 -5.06 2.10
N LEU A 348 -26.56 -5.01 2.48
CA LEU A 348 -25.50 -4.51 1.60
C LEU A 348 -25.39 -5.34 0.35
N PHE A 349 -25.21 -6.66 0.48
CA PHE A 349 -24.93 -7.54 -0.66
C PHE A 349 -26.12 -7.64 -1.61
N SER A 350 -27.34 -7.74 -1.09
CA SER A 350 -28.56 -7.69 -1.93
C SER A 350 -28.67 -6.38 -2.70
N SER A 351 -28.37 -5.24 -2.05
CA SER A 351 -28.41 -3.93 -2.71
C SER A 351 -27.34 -3.79 -3.79
N LEU A 352 -26.23 -4.49 -3.67
CA LEU A 352 -25.13 -4.50 -4.63
C LEU A 352 -25.22 -5.66 -5.63
N ARG A 353 -26.30 -6.48 -5.58
CA ARG A 353 -26.49 -7.69 -6.42
C ARG A 353 -25.34 -8.71 -6.27
N ILE A 354 -24.77 -8.80 -5.08
CA ILE A 354 -23.79 -9.83 -4.74
C ILE A 354 -24.55 -11.06 -4.21
N PRO A 355 -24.27 -12.30 -4.71
CA PRO A 355 -24.96 -13.51 -4.28
C PRO A 355 -24.88 -13.75 -2.77
N LEU A 356 -25.97 -14.23 -2.19
CA LEU A 356 -26.07 -14.54 -0.75
C LEU A 356 -25.90 -16.03 -0.43
N ASP A 357 -26.10 -16.90 -1.44
CA ASP A 357 -25.99 -18.34 -1.23
C ASP A 357 -24.56 -18.73 -0.83
N ILE A 358 -24.44 -19.81 -0.06
CA ILE A 358 -23.14 -20.40 0.25
C ILE A 358 -22.57 -20.99 -1.03
N PRO A 359 -21.40 -20.48 -1.52
CA PRO A 359 -20.89 -20.90 -2.83
C PRO A 359 -20.51 -22.40 -2.87
N PRO A 360 -20.67 -23.07 -4.03
CA PRO A 360 -20.26 -24.48 -4.17
C PRO A 360 -18.75 -24.69 -4.00
N GLU A 361 -17.96 -23.64 -4.11
CA GLU A 361 -16.52 -23.63 -3.87
C GLU A 361 -16.14 -23.72 -2.39
N THR A 362 -17.14 -23.72 -1.47
CA THR A 362 -16.96 -23.86 -0.03
C THR A 362 -17.66 -25.12 0.50
N PRO A 363 -17.17 -26.34 0.14
CA PRO A 363 -17.86 -27.58 0.41
C PRO A 363 -18.05 -27.90 1.91
N ASN A 364 -17.14 -27.48 2.78
CA ASN A 364 -17.30 -27.70 4.21
C ASN A 364 -18.41 -26.80 4.78
N LEU A 365 -18.50 -25.54 4.35
CA LEU A 365 -19.61 -24.65 4.70
C LEU A 365 -20.94 -25.21 4.20
N GLN A 366 -20.99 -25.71 2.96
CA GLN A 366 -22.19 -26.33 2.39
C GLN A 366 -22.62 -27.56 3.16
N THR A 367 -21.69 -28.39 3.60
CA THR A 367 -21.99 -29.60 4.39
C THR A 367 -22.60 -29.27 5.75
N LEU A 368 -22.20 -28.15 6.37
CA LEU A 368 -22.74 -27.72 7.66
C LEU A 368 -24.01 -26.87 7.55
N ALA A 369 -24.35 -26.35 6.37
CA ALA A 369 -25.47 -25.43 6.20
C ALA A 369 -26.86 -26.03 6.49
N PRO A 370 -27.17 -27.33 6.21
CA PRO A 370 -28.50 -27.89 6.36
C PRO A 370 -29.11 -27.80 7.76
N ALA A 371 -30.45 -27.93 7.82
CA ALA A 371 -31.22 -27.73 9.04
C ALA A 371 -30.92 -28.75 10.16
N ASP A 372 -30.48 -29.95 9.80
CA ASP A 372 -30.05 -30.99 10.73
C ASP A 372 -28.64 -30.77 11.31
N GLN A 373 -27.91 -29.78 10.76
CA GLN A 373 -26.59 -29.38 11.19
C GLN A 373 -26.63 -27.96 11.84
N MET A 374 -26.31 -26.93 11.07
CA MET A 374 -26.22 -25.56 11.57
C MET A 374 -27.43 -24.69 11.27
N ASN A 375 -28.27 -25.11 10.32
CA ASN A 375 -29.47 -24.39 9.86
C ASN A 375 -29.17 -22.96 9.40
N TRP A 376 -28.09 -22.77 8.62
CA TRP A 376 -27.73 -21.47 8.08
C TRP A 376 -28.68 -21.08 6.93
N LEU A 377 -29.19 -19.88 7.00
CA LEU A 377 -30.06 -19.31 5.98
C LEU A 377 -29.30 -19.04 4.68
N ASP A 378 -28.10 -18.48 4.79
CA ASP A 378 -27.25 -18.02 3.71
C ASP A 378 -25.80 -17.84 4.18
N ALA A 379 -24.91 -17.39 3.29
CA ALA A 379 -23.51 -17.13 3.61
C ALA A 379 -23.29 -16.01 4.64
N PRO A 380 -24.00 -14.86 4.60
CA PRO A 380 -23.98 -13.87 5.67
C PRO A 380 -24.29 -14.45 7.05
N HIS A 381 -25.28 -15.35 7.16
CA HIS A 381 -25.61 -16.02 8.44
C HIS A 381 -24.47 -16.94 8.89
N ALA A 382 -23.95 -17.78 7.99
CA ALA A 382 -22.84 -18.67 8.29
C ALA A 382 -21.61 -17.90 8.79
N LEU A 383 -21.19 -16.88 8.05
CA LEU A 383 -20.03 -16.05 8.41
C LEU A 383 -20.17 -15.40 9.79
N THR A 384 -21.34 -14.81 10.09
CA THR A 384 -21.54 -14.11 11.35
C THR A 384 -21.62 -15.07 12.52
N GLU A 385 -22.17 -16.27 12.37
CA GLU A 385 -22.22 -17.29 13.40
C GLU A 385 -20.82 -17.86 13.69
N ILE A 386 -20.03 -18.14 12.65
CA ILE A 386 -18.64 -18.58 12.79
C ILE A 386 -17.82 -17.53 13.55
N ARG A 387 -17.91 -16.25 13.18
CA ARG A 387 -17.21 -15.16 13.88
C ARG A 387 -17.65 -15.06 15.34
N ASN A 388 -18.97 -15.15 15.60
CA ASN A 388 -19.49 -15.08 16.96
C ASN A 388 -18.95 -16.22 17.84
N SER A 389 -18.73 -17.40 17.27
CA SER A 389 -18.11 -18.52 18.00
C SER A 389 -16.65 -18.25 18.39
N LEU A 390 -15.95 -17.38 17.64
CA LEU A 390 -14.56 -16.99 17.94
C LEU A 390 -14.49 -15.92 19.05
N VAL A 391 -15.38 -14.92 19.00
CA VAL A 391 -15.28 -13.74 19.88
C VAL A 391 -16.09 -13.85 21.17
N HIS A 392 -17.14 -14.71 21.21
CA HIS A 392 -17.97 -14.89 22.39
C HIS A 392 -17.63 -16.20 23.14
N PRO A 393 -17.01 -16.13 24.32
CA PRO A 393 -16.56 -17.31 25.04
C PRO A 393 -17.66 -18.31 25.38
N GLU A 394 -18.88 -17.80 25.58
CA GLU A 394 -20.06 -18.59 25.96
C GLU A 394 -20.90 -19.05 24.76
N HIS A 395 -20.40 -18.85 23.54
CA HIS A 395 -21.15 -19.23 22.35
C HIS A 395 -21.38 -20.76 22.32
N LYS A 396 -22.63 -21.17 22.14
CA LYS A 396 -23.04 -22.59 22.19
C LYS A 396 -22.32 -23.50 21.20
N ARG A 397 -21.82 -22.94 20.08
CA ARG A 397 -21.16 -23.66 18.99
C ARG A 397 -19.65 -23.49 18.98
N ARG A 398 -19.07 -23.00 20.07
CA ARG A 398 -17.62 -22.83 20.15
C ARG A 398 -16.90 -24.17 19.97
N GLY A 399 -15.89 -24.20 19.08
CA GLY A 399 -15.11 -25.40 18.78
C GLY A 399 -15.80 -26.41 17.84
N GLN A 400 -16.99 -26.11 17.33
CA GLN A 400 -17.73 -27.03 16.45
C GLN A 400 -17.42 -26.84 14.97
N PHE A 401 -16.68 -25.79 14.60
CA PHE A 401 -16.53 -25.40 13.18
C PHE A 401 -15.28 -25.97 12.49
N GLY A 402 -14.33 -26.51 13.23
CA GLY A 402 -13.19 -27.28 12.65
C GLY A 402 -12.63 -26.75 11.33
N ASN A 403 -12.84 -27.49 10.25
CA ASN A 403 -12.24 -27.22 8.94
C ASN A 403 -12.89 -26.05 8.16
N VAL A 404 -13.99 -25.46 8.62
CA VAL A 404 -14.68 -24.39 7.87
C VAL A 404 -14.04 -23.01 8.05
N TYR A 405 -13.15 -22.82 9.02
CA TYR A 405 -12.54 -21.51 9.25
C TYR A 405 -11.79 -20.99 8.04
N TYR A 406 -11.08 -21.87 7.32
CA TYR A 406 -10.36 -21.45 6.12
C TYR A 406 -11.31 -21.00 5.00
N GLU A 407 -12.42 -21.75 4.79
CA GLU A 407 -13.44 -21.37 3.81
C GLU A 407 -14.16 -20.08 4.21
N ALA A 408 -14.53 -19.93 5.49
CA ALA A 408 -15.15 -18.73 6.03
C ALA A 408 -14.25 -17.50 5.89
N TRP A 409 -12.96 -17.65 6.14
CA TRP A 409 -11.96 -16.59 5.93
C TRP A 409 -11.89 -16.17 4.47
N ASN A 410 -11.75 -17.11 3.52
CA ASN A 410 -11.70 -16.81 2.09
C ASN A 410 -13.02 -16.21 1.58
N LEU A 411 -14.15 -16.74 2.02
CA LEU A 411 -15.47 -16.23 1.66
C LEU A 411 -15.70 -14.81 2.19
N GLY A 412 -15.27 -14.52 3.43
CA GLY A 412 -15.31 -13.18 4.00
C GLY A 412 -14.48 -12.18 3.20
N LEU A 413 -13.27 -12.56 2.79
CA LEU A 413 -12.40 -11.75 1.95
C LEU A 413 -13.00 -11.55 0.55
N TRP A 414 -13.59 -12.59 -0.04
CA TRP A 414 -14.28 -12.49 -1.32
C TRP A 414 -15.44 -11.47 -1.25
N TYR A 415 -16.29 -11.54 -0.23
CA TYR A 415 -17.38 -10.58 -0.03
C TYR A 415 -16.86 -9.14 0.11
N LEU A 416 -15.75 -8.98 0.82
CA LEU A 416 -15.14 -7.66 1.02
C LEU A 416 -14.60 -7.10 -0.29
N GLU A 417 -13.91 -7.91 -1.09
CA GLU A 417 -13.45 -7.54 -2.44
C GLU A 417 -14.63 -7.17 -3.34
N MET A 418 -15.66 -8.00 -3.41
CA MET A 418 -16.85 -7.73 -4.20
C MET A 418 -17.56 -6.46 -3.75
N GLY A 419 -17.68 -6.25 -2.43
CA GLY A 419 -18.28 -5.03 -1.87
C GLY A 419 -17.55 -3.75 -2.29
N ILE A 420 -16.23 -3.73 -2.20
CA ILE A 420 -15.41 -2.58 -2.63
C ILE A 420 -15.53 -2.35 -4.13
N LEU A 421 -15.43 -3.41 -4.96
CA LEU A 421 -15.55 -3.33 -6.41
C LEU A 421 -16.92 -2.76 -6.83
N ALA A 422 -18.01 -3.27 -6.26
CA ALA A 422 -19.37 -2.82 -6.58
C ALA A 422 -19.62 -1.36 -6.15
N ILE A 423 -19.16 -0.97 -4.95
CA ILE A 423 -19.28 0.41 -4.44
C ILE A 423 -18.50 1.39 -5.33
N CYS A 424 -17.35 0.98 -5.87
CA CYS A 424 -16.58 1.76 -6.83
C CYS A 424 -17.14 1.71 -8.26
N GLY A 425 -18.27 1.03 -8.51
CA GLY A 425 -18.92 0.95 -9.82
C GLY A 425 -18.16 0.13 -10.83
N TYR A 426 -17.34 -0.82 -10.39
CA TYR A 426 -16.61 -1.72 -11.27
C TYR A 426 -17.55 -2.73 -11.95
N SER A 427 -17.36 -2.96 -13.24
CA SER A 427 -18.18 -3.90 -14.06
C SER A 427 -17.34 -4.84 -14.93
N GLY A 428 -16.05 -4.98 -14.61
CA GLY A 428 -15.11 -5.81 -15.36
C GLY A 428 -15.07 -7.27 -14.91
N THR A 429 -13.93 -7.90 -15.19
CA THR A 429 -13.61 -9.25 -14.73
C THR A 429 -12.74 -9.20 -13.46
N TYR A 430 -12.73 -10.28 -12.71
CA TYR A 430 -11.92 -10.41 -11.51
C TYR A 430 -11.37 -11.83 -11.34
N GLY A 431 -10.33 -11.97 -10.55
CA GLY A 431 -9.80 -13.26 -10.10
C GLY A 431 -10.59 -13.79 -8.91
N ASN A 432 -11.38 -14.85 -9.07
CA ASN A 432 -12.15 -15.42 -7.97
C ASN A 432 -11.25 -16.22 -7.03
N ARG A 433 -11.06 -15.75 -5.79
CA ARG A 433 -10.24 -16.41 -4.77
C ARG A 433 -10.83 -17.71 -4.23
N LEU A 434 -12.12 -17.94 -4.42
CA LEU A 434 -12.79 -19.15 -3.95
C LEU A 434 -12.50 -20.36 -4.85
N ARG A 435 -12.02 -20.13 -6.08
CA ARG A 435 -11.73 -21.16 -7.06
C ARG A 435 -10.24 -21.41 -7.21
N GLN A 436 -9.87 -22.68 -7.39
CA GLN A 436 -8.59 -22.98 -7.98
C GLN A 436 -8.60 -22.51 -9.45
N ARG A 437 -7.71 -21.58 -9.79
CA ARG A 437 -7.66 -20.97 -11.12
C ARG A 437 -6.27 -21.07 -11.73
N TRP A 438 -6.24 -21.13 -13.05
CA TRP A 438 -5.00 -20.93 -13.80
C TRP A 438 -4.63 -19.45 -13.82
N VAL A 439 -3.36 -19.19 -14.04
CA VAL A 439 -2.84 -17.83 -14.24
C VAL A 439 -3.56 -17.17 -15.42
N GLY A 440 -4.07 -15.96 -15.22
CA GLY A 440 -4.87 -15.23 -16.23
C GLY A 440 -6.35 -15.65 -16.32
N GLN A 441 -6.79 -16.62 -15.54
CA GLN A 441 -8.19 -17.01 -15.50
C GLN A 441 -9.00 -16.04 -14.63
N THR A 442 -9.96 -15.37 -15.25
CA THR A 442 -10.86 -14.41 -14.62
C THR A 442 -12.30 -14.70 -14.97
N GLU A 443 -13.22 -14.16 -14.20
CA GLU A 443 -14.67 -14.23 -14.46
C GLU A 443 -15.30 -12.85 -14.30
N ASP A 444 -16.48 -12.66 -14.87
CA ASP A 444 -17.24 -11.41 -14.74
C ASP A 444 -17.69 -11.20 -13.28
N VAL A 445 -17.75 -9.93 -12.84
CA VAL A 445 -18.34 -9.61 -11.53
C VAL A 445 -19.81 -10.02 -11.47
N PRO A 446 -20.34 -10.49 -10.30
CA PRO A 446 -21.70 -11.06 -10.20
C PRO A 446 -22.83 -10.14 -10.65
N TRP A 447 -22.66 -8.83 -10.59
CA TRP A 447 -23.66 -7.81 -10.97
C TRP A 447 -23.54 -7.32 -12.42
N LYS A 448 -22.66 -7.92 -13.22
CA LYS A 448 -22.54 -7.59 -14.64
C LYS A 448 -23.76 -8.10 -15.39
N GLU A 449 -24.44 -7.20 -16.09
CA GLU A 449 -25.60 -7.49 -16.95
C GLU A 449 -25.17 -8.04 -18.30
#